data_69bcdf7e1b1b9aa418c9fa4daf01261a
#
_entry.id   69bcdf7e1b1b9aa418c9fa4daf01261a
#
_cell.length_a   1.000
_cell.length_b   1.000
_cell.length_c   1.000
_cell.angle_alpha   90.00
_cell.angle_beta   90.00
_cell.angle_gamma   90.00
#
_symmetry.space_group_name_H-M   'P 1'
#
loop_
_entity.id
_entity.type
_entity.pdbx_description
1 polymer ?
#
loop_
_entity_poly.entity_id
_entity_poly.type
_entity_poly.pdbx_seq_one_letter_code
_entity_poly.pdbx_strand_id
1 'polypeptide(L)'
;MRIITGTAKGCRLKAPKGMSTRPTSDRIKESLFSILGSLVPDASVLDLFAGTGGLGLEALSRGASHAVFVDASTADIIRENAEHARLLENAEIVRREAIAFLGHLAGGERRFDLIFCDPPYHKGLWEKALVMVDRGDLLLPGGVLVVEHGGDERRLPELRALECVREVSYGHTSAIRMFRKKEALKEAGSP
;
A
#
# COMPACT_ATOMS: atom_id res chain seq x y z
N MET A 1 15.85 -5.47 5.12
CA MET A 1 14.44 -5.31 5.60
C MET A 1 13.99 -6.60 6.27
N ARG A 2 13.09 -6.54 7.24
CA ARG A 2 12.52 -7.71 7.93
C ARG A 2 11.04 -7.47 8.26
N ILE A 3 10.30 -8.52 8.55
CA ILE A 3 8.96 -8.45 9.14
C ILE A 3 9.09 -8.11 10.63
N ILE A 4 8.33 -7.12 11.10
CA ILE A 4 8.49 -6.54 12.44
C ILE A 4 7.62 -7.25 13.46
N THR A 5 6.38 -7.61 13.10
CA THR A 5 5.38 -8.14 14.02
C THR A 5 4.57 -9.25 13.38
N GLY A 6 3.79 -9.98 14.18
CA GLY A 6 2.87 -11.02 13.73
C GLY A 6 3.51 -12.40 13.62
N THR A 7 2.88 -13.27 12.83
CA THR A 7 3.22 -14.71 12.73
C THR A 7 4.60 -14.96 12.14
N ALA A 8 5.09 -14.05 11.25
CA ALA A 8 6.41 -14.13 10.62
C ALA A 8 7.42 -13.12 11.19
N LYS A 9 7.22 -12.65 12.43
CA LYS A 9 8.12 -11.69 13.10
C LYS A 9 9.58 -12.11 13.00
N GLY A 10 10.46 -11.17 12.63
CA GLY A 10 11.91 -11.37 12.53
C GLY A 10 12.38 -11.98 11.21
N CYS A 11 11.47 -12.46 10.36
CA CYS A 11 11.81 -13.01 9.05
C CYS A 11 12.51 -11.94 8.21
N ARG A 12 13.73 -12.25 7.72
CA ARG A 12 14.49 -11.36 6.83
C ARG A 12 14.03 -11.53 5.40
N LEU A 13 13.76 -10.41 4.74
CA LEU A 13 13.35 -10.36 3.34
C LEU A 13 14.57 -10.15 2.44
N LYS A 14 14.68 -10.95 1.38
CA LYS A 14 15.67 -10.79 0.33
C LYS A 14 15.38 -9.50 -0.45
N ALA A 15 16.45 -8.84 -0.90
CA ALA A 15 16.39 -7.68 -1.80
C ALA A 15 17.11 -8.00 -3.11
N PRO A 16 16.77 -7.32 -4.22
CA PRO A 16 17.49 -7.46 -5.49
C PRO A 16 18.96 -7.08 -5.32
N LYS A 17 19.86 -7.84 -5.96
CA LYS A 17 21.28 -7.49 -6.00
C LYS A 17 21.48 -6.14 -6.73
N GLY A 18 22.20 -5.21 -6.11
CA GLY A 18 22.54 -3.91 -6.72
C GLY A 18 21.45 -2.84 -6.67
N MET A 19 20.25 -3.14 -6.18
CA MET A 19 19.29 -2.10 -5.82
C MET A 19 19.61 -1.62 -4.42
N SER A 20 20.08 -0.39 -4.29
CA SER A 20 19.99 0.38 -3.06
C SER A 20 18.51 0.72 -2.86
N THR A 21 17.69 -0.31 -2.58
CA THR A 21 16.35 -0.07 -2.08
C THR A 21 16.54 0.63 -0.76
N ARG A 22 16.14 1.90 -0.70
CA ARG A 22 16.00 2.59 0.57
C ARG A 22 14.90 1.83 1.33
N PRO A 23 15.25 0.98 2.29
CA PRO A 23 14.22 0.25 3.00
C PRO A 23 13.44 1.30 3.76
N THR A 24 12.11 1.31 3.60
CA THR A 24 11.24 1.92 4.60
C THR A 24 11.78 1.43 5.93
N SER A 25 12.36 2.32 6.73
CA SER A 25 13.09 1.89 7.92
C SER A 25 12.14 1.08 8.77
N ASP A 26 12.65 0.07 9.47
CA ASP A 26 11.85 -0.74 10.41
C ASP A 26 10.99 0.16 11.30
N ARG A 27 11.52 1.32 11.70
CA ARG A 27 10.82 2.34 12.51
C ARG A 27 9.64 2.99 11.78
N ILE A 28 9.79 3.33 10.49
CA ILE A 28 8.71 3.92 9.70
C ILE A 28 7.59 2.90 9.51
N LYS A 29 7.95 1.66 9.18
CA LYS A 29 7.00 0.56 9.02
C LYS A 29 6.25 0.27 10.33
N GLU A 30 6.95 0.23 11.47
CA GLU A 30 6.34 0.07 12.79
C GLU A 30 5.36 1.20 13.11
N SER A 31 5.75 2.45 12.88
CA SER A 31 4.90 3.63 13.06
C SER A 31 3.65 3.56 12.16
N LEU A 32 3.82 3.24 10.87
CA LEU A 32 2.72 3.08 9.92
C LEU A 32 1.70 2.04 10.39
N PHE A 33 2.17 0.84 10.73
CA PHE A 33 1.28 -0.24 11.17
C PHE A 33 0.67 -0.01 12.55
N SER A 34 1.30 0.79 13.42
CA SER A 34 0.68 1.25 14.67
C SER A 34 -0.49 2.19 14.41
N ILE A 35 -0.39 3.05 13.38
CA ILE A 35 -1.49 3.94 12.96
C ILE A 35 -2.63 3.15 12.33
N LEU A 36 -2.32 2.16 11.49
CA LEU A 36 -3.32 1.32 10.84
C LEU A 36 -4.08 0.44 11.85
N GLY A 37 -3.40 -0.03 12.88
CA GLY A 37 -3.99 -0.73 14.03
C GLY A 37 -4.98 -1.85 13.63
N SER A 38 -6.23 -1.70 14.06
CA SER A 38 -7.32 -2.66 13.83
C SER A 38 -7.80 -2.77 12.39
N LEU A 39 -7.30 -1.94 11.47
CA LEU A 39 -7.63 -2.06 10.04
C LEU A 39 -6.87 -3.19 9.33
N VAL A 40 -5.82 -3.75 9.96
CA VAL A 40 -4.97 -4.75 9.33
C VAL A 40 -5.50 -6.18 9.45
N PRO A 41 -5.94 -6.66 10.65
CA PRO A 41 -6.51 -8.00 10.75
C PRO A 41 -7.70 -8.18 9.82
N ASP A 42 -7.75 -9.34 9.14
CA ASP A 42 -8.78 -9.74 8.18
C ASP A 42 -8.86 -8.89 6.90
N ALA A 43 -7.99 -7.88 6.75
CA ALA A 43 -7.99 -6.97 5.60
C ALA A 43 -7.64 -7.68 4.28
N SER A 44 -8.32 -7.28 3.20
CA SER A 44 -7.87 -7.50 1.82
C SER A 44 -6.92 -6.36 1.42
N VAL A 45 -5.69 -6.71 1.06
CA VAL A 45 -4.59 -5.76 0.85
C VAL A 45 -4.16 -5.73 -0.61
N LEU A 46 -3.85 -4.53 -1.13
CA LEU A 46 -3.17 -4.33 -2.41
C LEU A 46 -1.85 -3.60 -2.15
N ASP A 47 -0.72 -4.22 -2.51
CA ASP A 47 0.63 -3.65 -2.41
C ASP A 47 1.12 -3.28 -3.82
N LEU A 48 0.99 -2.01 -4.18
CA LEU A 48 1.42 -1.44 -5.46
C LEU A 48 2.89 -1.01 -5.38
N PHE A 49 3.65 -1.30 -6.42
CA PHE A 49 5.11 -1.10 -6.43
C PHE A 49 5.78 -1.89 -5.30
N ALA A 50 5.36 -3.15 -5.13
CA ALA A 50 5.61 -3.95 -3.94
C ALA A 50 7.09 -4.21 -3.62
N GLY A 51 8.01 -4.05 -4.59
CA GLY A 51 9.43 -4.22 -4.40
C GLY A 51 9.80 -5.59 -3.81
N THR A 52 10.18 -5.65 -2.55
CA THR A 52 10.46 -6.91 -1.84
C THR A 52 9.22 -7.55 -1.20
N GLY A 53 8.06 -6.91 -1.30
CA GLY A 53 6.83 -7.29 -0.62
C GLY A 53 6.77 -6.84 0.85
N GLY A 54 7.60 -5.86 1.23
CA GLY A 54 7.81 -5.51 2.63
C GLY A 54 6.59 -5.00 3.39
N LEU A 55 5.66 -4.31 2.73
CA LEU A 55 4.42 -3.80 3.35
C LEU A 55 3.32 -4.87 3.33
N GLY A 56 3.07 -5.51 2.20
CA GLY A 56 2.05 -6.54 2.10
C GLY A 56 2.36 -7.78 2.96
N LEU A 57 3.63 -8.23 3.02
CA LEU A 57 4.04 -9.34 3.90
C LEU A 57 3.95 -8.97 5.38
N GLU A 58 4.24 -7.72 5.75
CA GLU A 58 3.98 -7.24 7.12
C GLU A 58 2.50 -7.28 7.46
N ALA A 59 1.62 -6.86 6.51
CA ALA A 59 0.17 -6.91 6.69
C ALA A 59 -0.32 -8.35 6.88
N LEU A 60 0.10 -9.28 6.02
CA LEU A 60 -0.22 -10.71 6.16
C LEU A 60 0.27 -11.28 7.49
N SER A 61 1.50 -10.96 7.90
CA SER A 61 2.05 -11.38 9.19
C SER A 61 1.25 -10.87 10.39
N ARG A 62 0.57 -9.73 10.24
CA ARG A 62 -0.32 -9.13 11.26
C ARG A 62 -1.77 -9.58 11.16
N GLY A 63 -2.08 -10.55 10.30
CA GLY A 63 -3.39 -11.17 10.19
C GLY A 63 -4.28 -10.64 9.07
N ALA A 64 -3.75 -9.91 8.08
CA ALA A 64 -4.50 -9.64 6.86
C ALA A 64 -4.91 -10.96 6.19
N SER A 65 -6.12 -11.01 5.65
CA SER A 65 -6.69 -12.23 5.07
C SER A 65 -6.03 -12.60 3.74
N HIS A 66 -5.70 -11.59 2.96
CA HIS A 66 -5.13 -11.76 1.63
C HIS A 66 -4.35 -10.50 1.21
N ALA A 67 -3.27 -10.69 0.43
CA ALA A 67 -2.53 -9.58 -0.16
C ALA A 67 -2.20 -9.83 -1.63
N VAL A 68 -2.47 -8.82 -2.47
CA VAL A 68 -2.08 -8.78 -3.88
C VAL A 68 -0.85 -7.91 -4.00
N PHE A 69 0.22 -8.49 -4.48
CA PHE A 69 1.50 -7.81 -4.71
C PHE A 69 1.66 -7.52 -6.19
N VAL A 70 1.91 -6.27 -6.54
CA VAL A 70 2.08 -5.85 -7.95
C VAL A 70 3.44 -5.20 -8.12
N ASP A 71 4.30 -5.86 -8.90
CA ASP A 71 5.59 -5.33 -9.30
C ASP A 71 6.04 -5.96 -10.62
N ALA A 72 6.60 -5.14 -11.52
CA ALA A 72 7.04 -5.61 -12.84
C ALA A 72 8.34 -6.41 -12.79
N SER A 73 9.21 -6.11 -11.83
CA SER A 73 10.60 -6.55 -11.81
C SER A 73 10.91 -7.58 -10.73
N THR A 74 10.22 -7.52 -9.60
CA THR A 74 10.60 -8.25 -8.38
C THR A 74 9.64 -9.37 -7.99
N ALA A 75 8.71 -9.76 -8.86
CA ALA A 75 7.70 -10.79 -8.58
C ALA A 75 8.30 -12.12 -8.05
N ASP A 76 9.46 -12.57 -8.56
CA ASP A 76 10.12 -13.78 -8.08
C ASP A 76 10.67 -13.59 -6.65
N ILE A 77 11.21 -12.40 -6.35
CA ILE A 77 11.72 -12.06 -5.01
C ILE A 77 10.58 -12.01 -4.00
N ILE A 78 9.43 -11.41 -4.38
CA ILE A 78 8.23 -11.39 -3.53
C ILE A 78 7.79 -12.82 -3.23
N ARG A 79 7.77 -13.70 -4.23
CA ARG A 79 7.41 -15.13 -4.07
C ARG A 79 8.35 -15.83 -3.10
N GLU A 80 9.67 -15.72 -3.30
CA GLU A 80 10.66 -16.30 -2.39
C GLU A 80 10.51 -15.77 -0.96
N ASN A 81 10.24 -14.47 -0.79
CA ASN A 81 10.03 -13.86 0.52
C ASN A 81 8.74 -14.37 1.18
N ALA A 82 7.65 -14.50 0.42
CA ALA A 82 6.38 -15.03 0.90
C ALA A 82 6.50 -16.51 1.33
N GLU A 83 7.21 -17.32 0.55
CA GLU A 83 7.53 -18.72 0.88
C GLU A 83 8.37 -18.81 2.16
N HIS A 84 9.46 -18.01 2.23
CA HIS A 84 10.34 -18.01 3.40
C HIS A 84 9.61 -17.56 4.67
N ALA A 85 8.68 -16.62 4.56
CA ALA A 85 7.84 -16.15 5.65
C ALA A 85 6.64 -17.08 5.94
N ARG A 86 6.40 -18.14 5.13
CA ARG A 86 5.24 -19.04 5.21
C ARG A 86 3.89 -18.32 5.05
N LEU A 87 3.85 -17.32 4.17
CA LEU A 87 2.68 -16.47 3.90
C LEU A 87 2.18 -16.60 2.46
N LEU A 88 2.76 -17.50 1.65
CA LEU A 88 2.47 -17.61 0.22
C LEU A 88 1.00 -18.00 -0.08
N GLU A 89 0.36 -18.78 0.79
CA GLU A 89 -1.04 -19.21 0.59
C GLU A 89 -2.01 -18.03 0.55
N ASN A 90 -1.68 -16.92 1.23
CA ASN A 90 -2.48 -15.71 1.27
C ASN A 90 -1.95 -14.59 0.35
N ALA A 91 -0.97 -14.91 -0.53
CA ALA A 91 -0.30 -13.95 -1.39
C ALA A 91 -0.60 -14.20 -2.87
N GLU A 92 -1.26 -13.27 -3.53
CA GLU A 92 -1.37 -13.21 -4.99
C GLU A 92 -0.25 -12.32 -5.55
N ILE A 93 0.59 -12.85 -6.43
CA ILE A 93 1.74 -12.12 -6.96
C ILE A 93 1.55 -11.88 -8.45
N VAL A 94 1.48 -10.61 -8.83
CA VAL A 94 1.21 -10.13 -10.19
C VAL A 94 2.45 -9.44 -10.76
N ARG A 95 3.07 -10.04 -11.77
CA ARG A 95 4.18 -9.44 -12.52
C ARG A 95 3.63 -8.47 -13.55
N ARG A 96 3.41 -7.22 -13.17
CA ARG A 96 2.88 -6.16 -14.04
C ARG A 96 3.29 -4.79 -13.50
N GLU A 97 3.34 -3.79 -14.39
CA GLU A 97 3.43 -2.38 -14.00
C GLU A 97 2.19 -1.99 -13.17
N ALA A 98 2.41 -1.33 -12.03
CA ALA A 98 1.33 -0.99 -11.08
C ALA A 98 0.23 -0.13 -11.71
N ILE A 99 0.61 0.86 -12.54
CA ILE A 99 -0.35 1.73 -13.24
C ILE A 99 -1.18 0.94 -14.27
N ALA A 100 -0.57 0.01 -14.99
CA ALA A 100 -1.28 -0.85 -15.94
C ALA A 100 -2.23 -1.82 -15.22
N PHE A 101 -1.83 -2.31 -14.04
CA PHE A 101 -2.69 -3.15 -13.21
C PHE A 101 -3.90 -2.39 -12.67
N LEU A 102 -3.72 -1.16 -12.18
CA LEU A 102 -4.82 -0.30 -11.77
C LEU A 102 -5.81 -0.04 -12.92
N GLY A 103 -5.31 0.17 -14.14
CA GLY A 103 -6.17 0.30 -15.32
C GLY A 103 -6.99 -0.95 -15.61
N HIS A 104 -6.45 -2.13 -15.32
CA HIS A 104 -7.18 -3.40 -15.47
C HIS A 104 -8.27 -3.61 -14.39
N LEU A 105 -8.05 -3.09 -13.18
CA LEU A 105 -9.06 -3.11 -12.10
C LEU A 105 -10.20 -2.11 -12.32
N ALA A 106 -9.99 -1.08 -13.14
CA ALA A 106 -10.98 -0.04 -13.39
C ALA A 106 -12.27 -0.63 -13.96
N GLY A 107 -13.40 -0.31 -13.36
CA GLY A 107 -14.73 -0.81 -13.75
C GLY A 107 -15.04 -2.25 -13.29
N GLY A 108 -14.11 -2.95 -12.64
CA GLY A 108 -14.35 -4.26 -12.01
C GLY A 108 -14.96 -4.13 -10.62
N GLU A 109 -15.24 -5.29 -10.00
CA GLU A 109 -15.86 -5.36 -8.66
C GLU A 109 -14.82 -5.47 -7.53
N ARG A 110 -13.54 -5.65 -7.86
CA ARG A 110 -12.49 -5.89 -6.85
C ARG A 110 -12.23 -4.63 -6.05
N ARG A 111 -12.27 -4.75 -4.72
CA ARG A 111 -12.07 -3.68 -3.73
C ARG A 111 -11.14 -4.17 -2.63
N PHE A 112 -10.52 -3.22 -1.93
CA PHE A 112 -9.54 -3.51 -0.88
C PHE A 112 -9.85 -2.68 0.38
N ASP A 113 -9.53 -3.26 1.54
CA ASP A 113 -9.55 -2.54 2.82
C ASP A 113 -8.31 -1.64 2.94
N LEU A 114 -7.18 -2.10 2.40
CA LEU A 114 -5.91 -1.42 2.53
C LEU A 114 -5.14 -1.46 1.20
N ILE A 115 -4.73 -0.29 0.72
CA ILE A 115 -3.89 -0.16 -0.46
C ILE A 115 -2.60 0.54 -0.05
N PHE A 116 -1.45 -0.08 -0.32
CA PHE A 116 -0.13 0.54 -0.22
C PHE A 116 0.34 1.00 -1.61
N CYS A 117 0.95 2.18 -1.67
CA CYS A 117 1.50 2.77 -2.88
C CYS A 117 2.83 3.46 -2.55
N ASP A 118 3.95 2.78 -2.82
CA ASP A 118 5.32 3.26 -2.58
C ASP A 118 6.14 3.26 -3.89
N PRO A 119 5.82 4.17 -4.82
CA PRO A 119 6.50 4.25 -6.12
C PRO A 119 7.87 4.94 -6.02
N PRO A 120 8.73 4.76 -7.04
CA PRO A 120 9.91 5.60 -7.18
C PRO A 120 9.54 7.09 -7.22
N TYR A 121 10.23 7.92 -6.40
CA TYR A 121 9.97 9.36 -6.28
C TYR A 121 10.26 10.12 -7.58
N HIS A 122 9.70 11.32 -7.71
CA HIS A 122 9.91 12.28 -8.82
C HIS A 122 9.53 11.77 -10.21
N LYS A 123 8.59 10.81 -10.29
CA LYS A 123 8.07 10.27 -11.56
C LYS A 123 6.58 10.51 -11.77
N GLY A 124 5.93 11.25 -10.89
CA GLY A 124 4.48 11.48 -10.94
C GLY A 124 3.62 10.21 -10.81
N LEU A 125 4.23 9.10 -10.33
CA LEU A 125 3.55 7.81 -10.26
C LEU A 125 2.57 7.74 -9.11
N TRP A 126 2.90 8.35 -7.99
CA TRP A 126 2.02 8.35 -6.82
C TRP A 126 0.74 9.14 -7.07
N GLU A 127 0.83 10.33 -7.72
CA GLU A 127 -0.34 11.12 -8.08
C GLU A 127 -1.23 10.37 -9.07
N LYS A 128 -0.60 9.73 -10.07
CA LYS A 128 -1.32 8.93 -11.07
C LYS A 128 -2.03 7.74 -10.42
N ALA A 129 -1.35 7.00 -9.53
CA ALA A 129 -1.94 5.89 -8.80
C ALA A 129 -3.09 6.35 -7.91
N LEU A 130 -2.89 7.45 -7.15
CA LEU A 130 -3.91 8.05 -6.29
C LEU A 130 -5.18 8.40 -7.07
N VAL A 131 -5.06 9.09 -8.21
CA VAL A 131 -6.19 9.43 -9.08
C VAL A 131 -6.89 8.19 -9.62
N MET A 132 -6.13 7.14 -9.98
CA MET A 132 -6.73 5.90 -10.49
C MET A 132 -7.47 5.13 -9.39
N VAL A 133 -6.96 5.09 -8.17
CA VAL A 133 -7.66 4.49 -7.02
C VAL A 133 -8.94 5.27 -6.70
N ASP A 134 -8.86 6.61 -6.71
CA ASP A 134 -9.99 7.51 -6.46
C ASP A 134 -11.13 7.31 -7.48
N ARG A 135 -10.77 7.33 -8.77
CA ARG A 135 -11.76 7.21 -9.87
C ARG A 135 -12.26 5.78 -10.07
N GLY A 136 -11.41 4.80 -9.79
CA GLY A 136 -11.72 3.38 -9.91
C GLY A 136 -12.54 2.81 -8.75
N ASP A 137 -12.79 3.62 -7.72
CA ASP A 137 -13.52 3.20 -6.51
C ASP A 137 -12.96 1.91 -5.88
N LEU A 138 -11.63 1.82 -5.76
CA LEU A 138 -10.94 0.59 -5.38
C LEU A 138 -10.86 0.34 -3.86
N LEU A 139 -11.30 1.28 -3.02
CA LEU A 139 -11.38 1.11 -1.57
C LEU A 139 -12.76 0.64 -1.13
N LEU A 140 -12.79 -0.29 -0.19
CA LEU A 140 -13.99 -0.62 0.57
C LEU A 140 -14.40 0.56 1.48
N PRO A 141 -15.67 0.63 1.93
CA PRO A 141 -16.07 1.57 2.97
C PRO A 141 -15.19 1.42 4.22
N GLY A 142 -14.62 2.54 4.70
CA GLY A 142 -13.67 2.52 5.83
C GLY A 142 -12.24 2.15 5.46
N GLY A 143 -11.99 1.71 4.23
CA GLY A 143 -10.66 1.36 3.74
C GLY A 143 -9.71 2.55 3.64
N VAL A 144 -8.41 2.27 3.60
CA VAL A 144 -7.33 3.27 3.58
C VAL A 144 -6.37 3.04 2.43
N LEU A 145 -6.06 4.10 1.69
CA LEU A 145 -4.92 4.15 0.79
C LEU A 145 -3.76 4.85 1.50
N VAL A 146 -2.63 4.18 1.57
CA VAL A 146 -1.36 4.70 2.10
C VAL A 146 -0.42 4.99 0.94
N VAL A 147 0.02 6.24 0.82
CA VAL A 147 0.93 6.68 -0.25
C VAL A 147 2.21 7.18 0.37
N GLU A 148 3.36 6.59 0.00
CA GLU A 148 4.68 7.17 0.26
C GLU A 148 5.13 7.99 -0.95
N HIS A 149 5.72 9.18 -0.72
CA HIS A 149 6.20 10.09 -1.76
C HIS A 149 7.40 10.90 -1.27
N GLY A 150 8.10 11.57 -2.17
CA GLY A 150 9.20 12.48 -1.83
C GLY A 150 8.72 13.65 -0.97
N GLY A 151 9.51 14.07 0.01
CA GLY A 151 9.12 15.13 0.95
C GLY A 151 8.92 16.52 0.30
N ASP A 152 9.39 16.72 -0.92
CA ASP A 152 9.23 17.89 -1.76
C ASP A 152 8.04 17.78 -2.74
N GLU A 153 7.47 16.58 -2.94
CA GLU A 153 6.31 16.31 -3.80
C GLU A 153 4.99 16.63 -3.08
N ARG A 154 4.73 17.92 -2.85
CA ARG A 154 3.61 18.36 -1.98
C ARG A 154 2.27 18.55 -2.68
N ARG A 155 2.26 18.67 -4.01
CA ARG A 155 1.05 18.98 -4.76
C ARG A 155 0.12 17.78 -4.76
N LEU A 156 -1.10 17.94 -4.24
CA LEU A 156 -2.16 16.95 -4.35
C LEU A 156 -2.94 17.15 -5.67
N PRO A 157 -3.24 16.06 -6.38
CA PRO A 157 -4.17 16.12 -7.50
C PRO A 157 -5.59 16.38 -6.99
N GLU A 158 -6.48 16.79 -7.90
CA GLU A 158 -7.90 16.90 -7.60
C GLU A 158 -8.53 15.51 -7.44
N LEU A 159 -9.18 15.28 -6.29
CA LEU A 159 -9.79 14.01 -5.92
C LEU A 159 -11.32 14.15 -5.82
N ARG A 160 -12.03 13.15 -6.33
CA ARG A 160 -13.51 13.09 -6.31
C ARG A 160 -14.04 12.52 -5.01
N ALA A 161 -13.64 11.31 -4.69
CA ALA A 161 -14.19 10.50 -3.60
C ALA A 161 -13.24 10.37 -2.40
N LEU A 162 -11.94 10.58 -2.58
CA LEU A 162 -10.96 10.44 -1.53
C LEU A 162 -10.58 11.80 -0.93
N GLU A 163 -10.20 11.78 0.35
CA GLU A 163 -9.61 12.91 1.06
C GLU A 163 -8.39 12.45 1.87
N CYS A 164 -7.40 13.34 2.01
CA CYS A 164 -6.24 13.10 2.86
C CYS A 164 -6.64 13.30 4.32
N VAL A 165 -6.63 12.22 5.09
CA VAL A 165 -6.98 12.25 6.52
C VAL A 165 -5.76 12.35 7.43
N ARG A 166 -4.58 12.06 6.91
CA ARG A 166 -3.33 12.11 7.68
C ARG A 166 -2.11 12.28 6.78
N GLU A 167 -1.16 13.08 7.24
CA GLU A 167 0.18 13.18 6.65
C GLU A 167 1.23 13.06 7.76
N VAL A 168 2.27 12.26 7.51
CA VAL A 168 3.41 12.09 8.42
C VAL A 168 4.70 12.25 7.62
N SER A 169 5.51 13.25 7.99
CA SER A 169 6.80 13.50 7.33
C SER A 169 7.95 12.78 8.06
N TYR A 170 8.85 12.21 7.29
CA TYR A 170 10.04 11.53 7.80
C TYR A 170 11.30 12.29 7.33
N GLY A 171 11.65 13.31 8.11
CA GLY A 171 12.69 14.27 7.75
C GLY A 171 12.30 15.11 6.53
N HIS A 172 13.28 15.42 5.68
CA HIS A 172 13.06 16.17 4.44
C HIS A 172 12.92 15.28 3.20
N THR A 173 13.05 13.98 3.37
CA THR A 173 13.25 13.05 2.25
C THR A 173 12.01 12.31 1.82
N SER A 174 11.10 11.99 2.74
CA SER A 174 9.84 11.31 2.40
C SER A 174 8.69 11.71 3.33
N ALA A 175 7.48 11.49 2.84
CA ALA A 175 6.26 11.62 3.61
C ALA A 175 5.29 10.49 3.27
N ILE A 176 4.46 10.14 4.23
CA ILE A 176 3.35 9.20 4.05
C ILE A 176 2.05 9.97 4.19
N ARG A 177 1.17 9.84 3.20
CA ARG A 177 -0.20 10.33 3.23
C ARG A 177 -1.17 9.18 3.29
N MET A 178 -2.22 9.35 4.09
CA MET A 178 -3.32 8.38 4.19
C MET A 178 -4.60 9.01 3.67
N PHE A 179 -5.27 8.29 2.80
CA PHE A 179 -6.52 8.73 2.17
C PHE A 179 -7.65 7.76 2.53
N ARG A 180 -8.85 8.32 2.73
CA ARG A 180 -10.10 7.57 2.90
C ARG A 180 -11.16 8.12 1.97
N LYS A 181 -12.24 7.37 1.78
CA LYS A 181 -13.42 7.92 1.12
C LYS A 181 -13.99 9.06 1.96
N LYS A 182 -14.36 10.16 1.30
CA LYS A 182 -15.13 11.25 1.91
C LYS A 182 -16.40 10.65 2.52
N GLU A 183 -16.74 11.04 3.73
CA GLU A 183 -18.06 10.71 4.27
C GLU A 183 -19.10 11.33 3.36
N ALA A 184 -20.09 10.51 2.92
CA ALA A 184 -21.25 11.07 2.24
C ALA A 184 -21.87 12.12 3.16
N LEU A 185 -22.00 13.35 2.66
CA LEU A 185 -22.78 14.37 3.35
C LEU A 185 -24.12 13.75 3.65
N LYS A 186 -24.42 13.46 4.93
CA LYS A 186 -25.77 13.12 5.34
C LYS A 186 -26.60 14.30 4.88
N GLU A 187 -27.42 14.10 3.85
CA GLU A 187 -28.45 15.07 3.52
C GLU A 187 -29.18 15.35 4.83
N ALA A 188 -29.00 16.59 5.30
CA ALA A 188 -29.73 17.07 6.46
C ALA A 188 -31.21 16.89 6.11
N GLY A 189 -31.84 15.91 6.75
CA GLY A 189 -33.24 15.63 6.56
C GLY A 189 -33.99 16.94 6.72
N SER A 190 -34.65 17.33 5.68
CA SER A 190 -35.66 18.41 5.75
C SER A 190 -36.74 17.99 6.76
N PRO A 191 -37.16 18.92 7.58
CA PRO A 191 -38.18 18.68 8.62
C PRO A 191 -39.53 18.29 8.05
#